data_dadd5dce58e8f6054affa81b306a0de7
#
_entry.id   dadd5dce58e8f6054affa81b306a0de7
#
_cell.length_a   1.000
_cell.length_b   1.000
_cell.length_c   1.000
_cell.angle_alpha   90.00
_cell.angle_beta   90.00
_cell.angle_gamma   90.00
#
_symmetry.space_group_name_H-M   'P 1'
#
loop_
_entity.id
_entity.type
_entity.pdbx_description
1 polymer ?
#
loop_
_entity_poly.entity_id
_entity_poly.type
_entity_poly.pdbx_seq_one_letter_code
_entity_poly.pdbx_strand_id
1 'polypeptide(L)'
;MAGVTLYDYQLDAINRMKIGCILCGGVGSGKSRTSLAFYYKLYDGEVNTENYVRMTEPPDLYIITTARKRDTGEWDEELAHFYMSTDPEHDIYEHKVVVDSWNNIGKYVGVKNAFFIFDEQRVVGKGAWVKSFYKITQNNEWILLSATPGDCWTDYIPVFIANGFYRNRTDFNNQHVVYSQFCTKYPKIDRYLNTQRLVRLRERILVDMDFERPTVSHHENVFCLFYTS
;
A
#
# COMPACT_ATOMS: atom_id res chain seq x y z
N MET A 1 5.16 -26.57 11.86
CA MET A 1 5.02 -25.11 11.63
C MET A 1 3.62 -24.70 12.02
N ALA A 2 3.46 -23.64 12.83
CA ALA A 2 2.16 -23.13 13.24
C ALA A 2 1.49 -22.39 12.07
N GLY A 3 0.15 -22.45 11.97
CA GLY A 3 -0.59 -21.71 10.97
C GLY A 3 -0.57 -20.20 11.23
N VAL A 4 -0.76 -19.42 10.19
CA VAL A 4 -0.85 -17.95 10.28
C VAL A 4 -2.24 -17.55 10.77
N THR A 5 -2.31 -16.77 11.85
CA THR A 5 -3.58 -16.32 12.45
C THR A 5 -3.82 -14.84 12.13
N LEU A 6 -5.02 -14.52 11.69
CA LEU A 6 -5.50 -13.17 11.37
C LEU A 6 -6.80 -12.86 12.13
N TYR A 7 -7.01 -11.58 12.38
CA TYR A 7 -8.28 -11.08 12.91
C TYR A 7 -9.36 -11.02 11.82
N ASP A 8 -10.63 -11.02 12.22
CA ASP A 8 -11.77 -11.04 11.29
C ASP A 8 -11.76 -9.84 10.32
N TYR A 9 -11.42 -8.62 10.80
CA TYR A 9 -11.32 -7.44 9.95
C TYR A 9 -10.19 -7.54 8.91
N GLN A 10 -9.11 -8.27 9.20
CA GLN A 10 -8.03 -8.55 8.25
C GLN A 10 -8.49 -9.55 7.19
N LEU A 11 -9.21 -10.60 7.61
CA LEU A 11 -9.80 -11.57 6.68
C LEU A 11 -10.79 -10.92 5.74
N ASP A 12 -11.67 -10.05 6.26
CA ASP A 12 -12.62 -9.31 5.44
C ASP A 12 -11.90 -8.40 4.43
N ALA A 13 -10.85 -7.69 4.87
CA ALA A 13 -10.03 -6.88 3.97
C ALA A 13 -9.40 -7.73 2.85
N ILE A 14 -8.79 -8.87 3.17
CA ILE A 14 -8.18 -9.78 2.19
C ILE A 14 -9.20 -10.27 1.17
N ASN A 15 -10.42 -10.60 1.58
CA ASN A 15 -11.48 -11.08 0.67
C ASN A 15 -11.93 -9.98 -0.32
N ARG A 16 -11.75 -8.71 0.01
CA ARG A 16 -12.03 -7.54 -0.85
C ARG A 16 -10.83 -7.09 -1.69
N MET A 17 -9.60 -7.49 -1.30
CA MET A 17 -8.37 -7.13 -2.00
C MET A 17 -8.29 -7.80 -3.37
N LYS A 18 -7.56 -7.14 -4.25
CA LYS A 18 -7.19 -7.61 -5.59
C LYS A 18 -5.89 -6.93 -6.04
N ILE A 19 -5.27 -7.48 -7.06
CA ILE A 19 -4.11 -6.86 -7.70
C ILE A 19 -4.45 -5.41 -8.11
N GLY A 20 -3.55 -4.48 -7.83
CA GLY A 20 -3.71 -3.05 -8.09
C GLY A 20 -4.52 -2.28 -7.06
N CYS A 21 -4.92 -2.90 -5.93
CA CYS A 21 -5.66 -2.20 -4.87
C CYS A 21 -4.74 -1.36 -3.96
N ILE A 22 -5.40 -0.45 -3.24
CA ILE A 22 -4.83 0.28 -2.10
C ILE A 22 -5.45 -0.29 -0.84
N LEU A 23 -4.66 -0.95 0.00
CA LEU A 23 -5.08 -1.34 1.34
C LEU A 23 -4.93 -0.13 2.28
N CYS A 24 -6.05 0.39 2.76
CA CYS A 24 -6.12 1.54 3.64
C CYS A 24 -6.41 1.10 5.08
N GLY A 25 -5.70 1.69 6.03
CA GLY A 25 -5.93 1.44 7.45
C GLY A 25 -5.05 2.31 8.32
N GLY A 26 -5.51 2.64 9.50
CA GLY A 26 -4.77 3.45 10.48
C GLY A 26 -3.42 2.84 10.87
N VAL A 27 -2.63 3.60 11.62
CA VAL A 27 -1.38 3.10 12.21
C VAL A 27 -1.71 1.98 13.21
N GLY A 28 -1.02 0.85 13.11
CA GLY A 28 -1.24 -0.31 13.99
C GLY A 28 -2.39 -1.23 13.55
N SER A 29 -3.05 -0.98 12.40
CA SER A 29 -4.11 -1.85 11.88
C SER A 29 -3.60 -3.19 11.32
N GLY A 30 -2.29 -3.45 11.29
CA GLY A 30 -1.73 -4.69 10.77
C GLY A 30 -1.70 -4.77 9.23
N LYS A 31 -1.64 -3.63 8.51
CA LYS A 31 -1.56 -3.60 7.05
C LYS A 31 -0.45 -4.47 6.48
N SER A 32 0.73 -4.45 7.10
CA SER A 32 1.88 -5.25 6.65
C SER A 32 1.55 -6.74 6.68
N ARG A 33 1.02 -7.24 7.79
CA ARG A 33 0.58 -8.63 7.93
C ARG A 33 -0.54 -8.98 6.96
N THR A 34 -1.54 -8.12 6.83
CA THR A 34 -2.67 -8.32 5.90
C THR A 34 -2.19 -8.38 4.45
N SER A 35 -1.22 -7.56 4.06
CA SER A 35 -0.66 -7.56 2.71
C SER A 35 0.15 -8.83 2.40
N LEU A 36 0.94 -9.32 3.35
CA LEU A 36 1.62 -10.61 3.22
C LEU A 36 0.64 -11.78 3.19
N ALA A 37 -0.41 -11.73 4.01
CA ALA A 37 -1.44 -12.75 3.99
C ALA A 37 -2.22 -12.76 2.66
N PHE A 38 -2.44 -11.60 2.04
CA PHE A 38 -3.02 -11.53 0.70
C PHE A 38 -2.10 -12.20 -0.33
N TYR A 39 -0.80 -11.87 -0.36
CA TYR A 39 0.18 -12.54 -1.20
C TYR A 39 0.20 -14.05 -0.93
N TYR A 40 0.26 -14.47 0.33
CA TYR A 40 0.26 -15.86 0.75
C TYR A 40 -0.96 -16.63 0.22
N LYS A 41 -2.16 -16.04 0.32
CA LYS A 41 -3.39 -16.65 -0.20
C LYS A 41 -3.49 -16.70 -1.72
N LEU A 42 -2.84 -15.76 -2.44
CA LEU A 42 -2.81 -15.78 -3.90
C LEU A 42 -2.09 -17.02 -4.46
N TYR A 43 -1.15 -17.56 -3.66
CA TYR A 43 -0.33 -18.72 -4.04
C TYR A 43 -0.64 -19.94 -3.17
N ASP A 44 -1.92 -20.22 -2.96
CA ASP A 44 -2.49 -21.38 -2.29
C ASP A 44 -2.18 -21.53 -0.79
N GLY A 45 -1.66 -20.50 -0.13
CA GLY A 45 -1.53 -20.47 1.31
C GLY A 45 -2.86 -20.30 2.00
N GLU A 46 -3.03 -20.90 3.19
CA GLU A 46 -4.24 -20.80 3.99
C GLU A 46 -3.95 -20.16 5.36
N VAL A 47 -4.82 -19.27 5.78
CA VAL A 47 -4.75 -18.59 7.08
C VAL A 47 -5.82 -19.12 8.04
N ASN A 48 -5.59 -18.93 9.34
CA ASN A 48 -6.46 -19.42 10.41
C ASN A 48 -6.63 -20.94 10.42
N THR A 49 -5.58 -21.64 10.02
CA THR A 49 -5.46 -23.11 10.10
C THR A 49 -4.54 -23.49 11.26
N GLU A 50 -4.71 -24.70 11.80
CA GLU A 50 -3.84 -25.21 12.88
C GLU A 50 -2.39 -25.35 12.42
N ASN A 51 -2.20 -25.87 11.22
CA ASN A 51 -0.89 -26.07 10.61
C ASN A 51 -0.65 -25.11 9.46
N TYR A 52 0.60 -24.75 9.27
CA TYR A 52 1.02 -23.94 8.12
C TYR A 52 0.81 -24.67 6.80
N VAL A 53 0.16 -24.01 5.84
CA VAL A 53 -0.03 -24.51 4.47
C VAL A 53 0.99 -23.80 3.57
N ARG A 54 1.85 -24.59 2.92
CA ARG A 54 2.91 -24.03 2.05
C ARG A 54 2.33 -23.46 0.76
N MET A 55 2.80 -22.28 0.33
CA MET A 55 2.48 -21.71 -0.98
C MET A 55 2.98 -22.61 -2.13
N THR A 56 2.30 -22.54 -3.25
CA THR A 56 2.66 -23.23 -4.49
C THR A 56 3.35 -22.22 -5.41
N GLU A 57 4.63 -22.46 -5.73
CA GLU A 57 5.42 -21.68 -6.69
C GLU A 57 5.24 -20.14 -6.60
N PRO A 58 5.41 -19.51 -5.42
CA PRO A 58 5.25 -18.08 -5.28
C PRO A 58 6.31 -17.33 -6.09
N PRO A 59 5.96 -16.22 -6.78
CA PRO A 59 6.94 -15.40 -7.46
C PRO A 59 7.80 -14.62 -6.46
N ASP A 60 8.90 -14.07 -6.93
CA ASP A 60 9.73 -13.15 -6.15
C ASP A 60 8.90 -12.04 -5.53
N LEU A 61 9.18 -11.72 -4.27
CA LEU A 61 8.48 -10.70 -3.50
C LEU A 61 9.37 -9.46 -3.30
N TYR A 62 8.87 -8.30 -3.70
CA TYR A 62 9.53 -7.02 -3.50
C TYR A 62 8.67 -6.10 -2.63
N ILE A 63 9.22 -5.65 -1.51
CA ILE A 63 8.58 -4.74 -0.58
C ILE A 63 9.32 -3.40 -0.64
N ILE A 64 8.65 -2.38 -1.16
CA ILE A 64 9.19 -1.02 -1.27
C ILE A 64 8.57 -0.17 -0.18
N THR A 65 9.36 0.20 0.81
CA THR A 65 8.91 0.87 2.03
C THR A 65 9.72 2.14 2.33
N THR A 66 9.58 2.71 3.50
CA THR A 66 10.44 3.83 3.94
C THR A 66 11.84 3.34 4.32
N ALA A 67 12.84 4.22 4.20
CA ALA A 67 14.20 3.87 4.63
C ALA A 67 14.24 3.44 6.11
N ARG A 68 13.46 4.10 6.95
CA ARG A 68 13.37 3.76 8.38
C ARG A 68 12.89 2.31 8.58
N LYS A 69 11.75 1.91 8.01
CA LYS A 69 11.20 0.56 8.18
C LYS A 69 12.12 -0.52 7.63
N ARG A 70 12.79 -0.25 6.50
CA ARG A 70 13.83 -1.14 5.99
C ARG A 70 14.95 -1.34 7.01
N ASP A 71 15.47 -0.24 7.57
CA ASP A 71 16.65 -0.26 8.44
C ASP A 71 16.34 -0.80 9.85
N THR A 72 15.08 -0.75 10.29
CA THR A 72 14.63 -1.29 11.59
C THR A 72 14.21 -2.77 11.52
N GLY A 73 14.14 -3.38 10.33
CA GLY A 73 13.76 -4.79 10.19
C GLY A 73 12.29 -5.09 10.48
N GLU A 74 11.42 -4.07 10.51
CA GLU A 74 9.98 -4.27 10.78
C GLU A 74 9.32 -5.27 9.82
N TRP A 75 9.78 -5.32 8.58
CA TRP A 75 9.29 -6.28 7.60
C TRP A 75 9.83 -7.70 7.78
N ASP A 76 11.05 -7.86 8.30
CA ASP A 76 11.62 -9.18 8.56
C ASP A 76 10.85 -9.92 9.67
N GLU A 77 10.37 -9.20 10.69
CA GLU A 77 9.48 -9.74 11.71
C GLU A 77 8.14 -10.22 11.12
N GLU A 78 7.54 -9.44 10.22
CA GLU A 78 6.28 -9.80 9.57
C GLU A 78 6.45 -10.97 8.58
N LEU A 79 7.55 -10.99 7.81
CA LEU A 79 7.89 -12.08 6.89
C LEU A 79 8.08 -13.41 7.63
N ALA A 80 8.70 -13.39 8.80
CA ALA A 80 8.95 -14.58 9.61
C ALA A 80 7.66 -15.32 10.01
N HIS A 81 6.53 -14.62 10.17
CA HIS A 81 5.23 -15.25 10.44
C HIS A 81 4.73 -16.12 9.27
N PHE A 82 5.22 -15.86 8.06
CA PHE A 82 4.90 -16.62 6.86
C PHE A 82 6.04 -17.54 6.43
N TYR A 83 7.04 -17.72 7.28
CA TYR A 83 8.25 -18.50 7.00
C TYR A 83 8.99 -18.02 5.73
N MET A 84 8.88 -16.71 5.43
CA MET A 84 9.63 -16.01 4.40
C MET A 84 10.78 -15.22 5.01
N SER A 85 11.86 -15.04 4.28
CA SER A 85 13.03 -14.29 4.74
C SER A 85 13.72 -13.55 3.59
N THR A 86 14.31 -12.38 3.92
CA THR A 86 15.23 -11.68 3.02
C THR A 86 16.58 -12.40 2.90
N ASP A 87 16.90 -13.29 3.84
CA ASP A 87 18.04 -14.18 3.80
C ASP A 87 17.63 -15.50 3.11
N PRO A 88 18.23 -15.83 1.93
CA PRO A 88 17.89 -17.04 1.19
C PRO A 88 18.10 -18.34 1.98
N GLU A 89 19.00 -18.36 2.97
CA GLU A 89 19.25 -19.55 3.80
C GLU A 89 18.09 -19.84 4.77
N HIS A 90 17.27 -18.83 5.06
CA HIS A 90 16.14 -18.93 5.97
C HIS A 90 14.76 -18.87 5.28
N ASP A 91 14.72 -18.67 3.97
CA ASP A 91 13.48 -18.72 3.20
C ASP A 91 13.15 -20.17 2.81
N ILE A 92 11.91 -20.61 3.14
CA ILE A 92 11.50 -22.00 2.86
C ILE A 92 11.05 -22.22 1.40
N TYR A 93 10.87 -21.14 0.64
CA TYR A 93 10.31 -21.18 -0.73
C TYR A 93 11.36 -21.12 -1.82
N GLU A 94 12.61 -20.82 -1.46
CA GLU A 94 13.72 -20.63 -2.42
C GLU A 94 13.44 -19.51 -3.44
N HIS A 95 12.51 -18.58 -3.14
CA HIS A 95 12.21 -17.41 -3.93
C HIS A 95 12.94 -16.18 -3.38
N LYS A 96 13.06 -15.14 -4.17
CA LYS A 96 13.73 -13.93 -3.75
C LYS A 96 12.77 -13.01 -2.99
N VAL A 97 13.13 -12.66 -1.75
CA VAL A 97 12.44 -11.64 -0.96
C VAL A 97 13.34 -10.42 -0.81
N VAL A 98 12.86 -9.25 -1.17
CA VAL A 98 13.60 -7.98 -1.11
C VAL A 98 12.80 -6.94 -0.34
N VAL A 99 13.41 -6.34 0.68
CA VAL A 99 12.88 -5.14 1.36
C VAL A 99 13.81 -3.98 1.06
N ASP A 100 13.32 -2.94 0.39
CA ASP A 100 14.14 -1.75 0.07
C ASP A 100 13.32 -0.46 0.16
N SER A 101 14.01 0.66 0.14
CA SER A 101 13.37 1.97 0.29
C SER A 101 12.92 2.56 -1.05
N TRP A 102 11.91 3.44 -0.98
CA TRP A 102 11.44 4.23 -2.11
C TRP A 102 12.56 4.97 -2.86
N ASN A 103 13.62 5.37 -2.16
CA ASN A 103 14.77 6.03 -2.79
C ASN A 103 15.46 5.14 -3.81
N ASN A 104 15.36 3.84 -3.65
CA ASN A 104 16.00 2.82 -4.48
C ASN A 104 15.03 2.20 -5.53
N ILE A 105 13.78 2.60 -5.59
CA ILE A 105 12.75 2.01 -6.47
C ILE A 105 13.22 1.92 -7.94
N GLY A 106 14.06 2.84 -8.38
CA GLY A 106 14.64 2.84 -9.73
C GLY A 106 15.44 1.60 -10.10
N LYS A 107 15.98 0.86 -9.12
CA LYS A 107 16.73 -0.38 -9.33
C LYS A 107 15.86 -1.52 -9.86
N TYR A 108 14.54 -1.44 -9.61
CA TYR A 108 13.59 -2.54 -9.84
C TYR A 108 12.75 -2.38 -11.11
N VAL A 109 12.99 -1.33 -11.92
CA VAL A 109 12.21 -1.05 -13.14
C VAL A 109 12.34 -2.12 -14.24
N GLY A 110 13.33 -2.99 -14.15
CA GLY A 110 13.54 -4.12 -15.05
C GLY A 110 13.00 -5.46 -14.55
N VAL A 111 12.49 -5.52 -13.32
CA VAL A 111 11.91 -6.74 -12.74
C VAL A 111 10.60 -7.08 -13.45
N LYS A 112 10.36 -8.37 -13.68
CA LYS A 112 9.16 -8.90 -14.34
C LYS A 112 8.68 -10.16 -13.62
N ASN A 113 7.37 -10.42 -13.72
CA ASN A 113 6.72 -11.61 -13.16
C ASN A 113 6.98 -11.79 -11.65
N ALA A 114 7.00 -10.68 -10.92
CA ALA A 114 7.16 -10.63 -9.47
C ALA A 114 5.93 -9.99 -8.82
N PHE A 115 5.86 -10.08 -7.49
CA PHE A 115 4.84 -9.40 -6.69
C PHE A 115 5.47 -8.23 -5.93
N PHE A 116 4.82 -7.06 -5.98
CA PHE A 116 5.27 -5.85 -5.30
C PHE A 116 4.28 -5.40 -4.23
N ILE A 117 4.80 -5.15 -3.02
CA ILE A 117 4.09 -4.42 -1.96
C ILE A 117 4.71 -3.04 -1.85
N PHE A 118 3.93 -1.99 -2.16
CA PHE A 118 4.34 -0.59 -2.02
C PHE A 118 3.80 -0.03 -0.70
N ASP A 119 4.67 0.24 0.26
CA ASP A 119 4.28 0.60 1.63
C ASP A 119 4.55 2.05 1.99
N GLU A 120 3.62 2.67 2.71
CA GLU A 120 3.67 3.99 3.36
C GLU A 120 3.94 5.21 2.49
N GLN A 121 3.94 5.10 1.17
CA GLN A 121 4.17 6.25 0.32
C GLN A 121 2.95 6.57 -0.53
N ARG A 122 2.59 7.85 -0.54
CA ARG A 122 1.68 8.36 -1.56
C ARG A 122 2.42 8.44 -2.89
N VAL A 123 2.02 7.65 -3.85
CA VAL A 123 2.53 7.73 -5.21
C VAL A 123 1.82 8.90 -5.90
N VAL A 124 2.28 10.12 -5.63
CA VAL A 124 1.64 11.35 -6.12
C VAL A 124 2.58 12.16 -7.01
N GLY A 125 2.01 13.06 -7.83
CA GLY A 125 2.80 13.96 -8.64
C GLY A 125 3.37 13.36 -9.92
N LYS A 126 4.58 13.78 -10.30
CA LYS A 126 5.26 13.42 -11.58
C LYS A 126 6.74 13.04 -11.37
N GLY A 127 7.16 12.82 -10.14
CA GLY A 127 8.56 12.57 -9.75
C GLY A 127 9.13 11.27 -10.32
N ALA A 128 10.42 11.04 -10.02
CA ALA A 128 11.14 9.84 -10.45
C ALA A 128 10.48 8.55 -9.90
N TRP A 129 9.99 8.56 -8.67
CA TRP A 129 9.30 7.44 -8.06
C TRP A 129 8.04 7.01 -8.83
N VAL A 130 7.22 7.99 -9.25
CA VAL A 130 6.01 7.71 -10.06
C VAL A 130 6.38 7.09 -11.40
N LYS A 131 7.45 7.56 -12.05
CA LYS A 131 7.93 6.98 -13.32
C LYS A 131 8.41 5.54 -13.13
N SER A 132 9.13 5.27 -12.04
CA SER A 132 9.57 3.90 -11.70
C SER A 132 8.39 3.01 -11.37
N PHE A 133 7.43 3.50 -10.56
CA PHE A 133 6.20 2.80 -10.24
C PHE A 133 5.45 2.36 -11.50
N TYR A 134 5.24 3.26 -12.48
CA TYR A 134 4.59 2.88 -13.74
C TYR A 134 5.31 1.77 -14.50
N LYS A 135 6.65 1.79 -14.55
CA LYS A 135 7.42 0.74 -15.24
C LYS A 135 7.32 -0.61 -14.55
N ILE A 136 7.33 -0.60 -13.22
CA ILE A 136 7.22 -1.82 -12.41
C ILE A 136 5.82 -2.42 -12.55
N THR A 137 4.77 -1.62 -12.38
CA THR A 137 3.38 -2.09 -12.39
C THR A 137 2.89 -2.61 -13.74
N GLN A 138 3.60 -2.30 -14.84
CA GLN A 138 3.28 -2.84 -16.17
C GLN A 138 3.59 -4.33 -16.35
N ASN A 139 4.54 -4.87 -15.59
CA ASN A 139 5.04 -6.23 -15.79
C ASN A 139 4.99 -7.09 -14.53
N ASN A 140 4.41 -6.58 -13.45
CA ASN A 140 4.37 -7.24 -12.16
C ASN A 140 3.00 -7.09 -11.50
N GLU A 141 2.67 -8.03 -10.65
CA GLU A 141 1.53 -7.91 -9.74
C GLU A 141 1.89 -6.99 -8.58
N TRP A 142 0.92 -6.26 -8.06
CA TRP A 142 1.20 -5.29 -7.01
C TRP A 142 -0.01 -4.89 -6.19
N ILE A 143 0.27 -4.44 -4.97
CA ILE A 143 -0.66 -3.73 -4.08
C ILE A 143 0.04 -2.54 -3.45
N LEU A 144 -0.73 -1.56 -2.98
CA LEU A 144 -0.23 -0.37 -2.28
C LEU A 144 -0.85 -0.30 -0.88
N LEU A 145 -0.03 0.03 0.13
CA LEU A 145 -0.48 0.25 1.50
C LEU A 145 -0.43 1.73 1.83
N SER A 146 -1.48 2.26 2.44
CA SER A 146 -1.51 3.66 2.85
C SER A 146 -2.43 3.86 4.05
N ALA A 147 -2.03 4.72 4.99
CA ALA A 147 -2.95 5.23 6.01
C ALA A 147 -3.79 6.42 5.48
N THR A 148 -3.28 7.10 4.43
CA THR A 148 -3.89 8.30 3.84
C THR A 148 -3.76 8.23 2.32
N PRO A 149 -4.67 7.52 1.63
CA PRO A 149 -4.50 7.17 0.22
C PRO A 149 -4.55 8.37 -0.74
N GLY A 150 -5.16 9.49 -0.36
CA GLY A 150 -5.21 10.72 -1.13
C GLY A 150 -6.28 11.69 -0.61
N ASP A 151 -5.96 13.00 -0.66
CA ASP A 151 -6.87 14.07 -0.23
C ASP A 151 -7.64 14.66 -1.41
N CYS A 152 -7.09 14.53 -2.61
CA CYS A 152 -7.72 15.03 -3.84
C CYS A 152 -7.63 14.00 -4.97
N TRP A 153 -8.48 14.17 -5.99
CA TRP A 153 -8.56 13.23 -7.10
C TRP A 153 -7.24 13.09 -7.88
N THR A 154 -6.43 14.14 -7.93
CA THR A 154 -5.12 14.09 -8.60
C THR A 154 -4.11 13.18 -7.90
N ASP A 155 -4.33 12.86 -6.63
CA ASP A 155 -3.46 11.95 -5.88
C ASP A 155 -3.64 10.49 -6.32
N TYR A 156 -4.83 10.15 -6.80
CA TYR A 156 -5.14 8.82 -7.33
C TYR A 156 -4.67 8.59 -8.77
N ILE A 157 -4.25 9.64 -9.50
CA ILE A 157 -3.87 9.51 -10.92
C ILE A 157 -2.84 8.40 -11.17
N PRO A 158 -1.75 8.28 -10.40
CA PRO A 158 -0.79 7.22 -10.63
C PRO A 158 -1.39 5.81 -10.51
N VAL A 159 -2.20 5.59 -9.50
CA VAL A 159 -2.85 4.30 -9.27
C VAL A 159 -3.92 4.02 -10.34
N PHE A 160 -4.66 5.04 -10.75
CA PHE A 160 -5.64 4.91 -11.84
C PHE A 160 -4.98 4.57 -13.19
N ILE A 161 -3.83 5.16 -13.49
CA ILE A 161 -3.05 4.83 -14.70
C ILE A 161 -2.49 3.41 -14.60
N ALA A 162 -1.91 3.03 -13.46
CA ALA A 162 -1.37 1.69 -13.25
C ALA A 162 -2.45 0.59 -13.37
N ASN A 163 -3.70 0.90 -13.02
CA ASN A 163 -4.86 0.04 -13.22
C ASN A 163 -5.47 0.13 -14.63
N GLY A 164 -4.89 0.90 -15.55
CA GLY A 164 -5.36 1.03 -16.92
C GLY A 164 -6.64 1.85 -17.12
N PHE A 165 -7.10 2.60 -16.08
CA PHE A 165 -8.31 3.43 -16.19
C PHE A 165 -8.11 4.66 -17.06
N TYR A 166 -6.88 5.14 -17.14
CA TYR A 166 -6.45 6.25 -17.99
C TYR A 166 -5.11 5.92 -18.64
N ARG A 167 -4.89 6.41 -19.86
CA ARG A 167 -3.62 6.22 -20.59
C ARG A 167 -2.46 6.96 -19.94
N ASN A 168 -2.72 8.17 -19.47
CA ASN A 168 -1.75 9.05 -18.82
C ASN A 168 -2.45 10.19 -18.07
N ARG A 169 -1.67 11.03 -17.38
CA ARG A 169 -2.17 12.19 -16.66
C ARG A 169 -2.94 13.19 -17.51
N THR A 170 -2.52 13.40 -18.76
CA THR A 170 -3.20 14.32 -19.68
C THR A 170 -4.59 13.81 -20.02
N ASP A 171 -4.74 12.51 -20.24
CA ASP A 171 -6.03 11.87 -20.49
C ASP A 171 -6.99 12.06 -19.30
N PHE A 172 -6.50 11.84 -18.06
CA PHE A 172 -7.27 12.13 -16.84
C PHE A 172 -7.66 13.62 -16.77
N ASN A 173 -6.69 14.52 -16.96
CA ASN A 173 -6.93 15.96 -16.82
C ASN A 173 -7.98 16.46 -17.84
N ASN A 174 -7.90 16.01 -19.09
CA ASN A 174 -8.86 16.39 -20.13
C ASN A 174 -10.30 15.95 -19.81
N GLN A 175 -10.46 14.83 -19.09
CA GLN A 175 -11.78 14.32 -18.73
C GLN A 175 -12.35 14.89 -17.43
N HIS A 176 -11.48 15.34 -16.51
CA HIS A 176 -11.89 15.60 -15.14
C HIS A 176 -11.45 16.93 -14.54
N VAL A 177 -10.48 17.64 -15.12
CA VAL A 177 -9.91 18.83 -14.47
C VAL A 177 -10.29 20.10 -15.22
N VAL A 178 -10.89 21.05 -14.50
CA VAL A 178 -11.08 22.43 -14.94
C VAL A 178 -10.09 23.31 -14.20
N TYR A 179 -9.29 24.04 -14.95
CA TYR A 179 -8.34 24.98 -14.40
C TYR A 179 -8.95 26.40 -14.29
N SER A 180 -8.57 27.11 -13.23
CA SER A 180 -8.97 28.51 -13.02
C SER A 180 -8.39 29.41 -14.12
N GLN A 181 -9.24 30.24 -14.68
CA GLN A 181 -8.86 31.24 -15.69
C GLN A 181 -8.12 32.44 -15.09
N PHE A 182 -8.20 32.63 -13.77
CA PHE A 182 -7.62 33.77 -13.07
C PHE A 182 -6.14 33.59 -12.68
N CYS A 183 -5.57 32.42 -12.87
CA CYS A 183 -4.20 32.10 -12.46
C CYS A 183 -3.35 31.76 -13.67
N THR A 184 -2.56 32.74 -14.17
CA THR A 184 -1.77 32.61 -15.40
C THR A 184 -0.39 31.97 -15.17
N LYS A 185 0.21 32.15 -13.97
CA LYS A 185 1.57 31.72 -13.71
C LYS A 185 1.67 30.25 -13.27
N TYR A 186 0.68 29.76 -12.51
CA TYR A 186 0.58 28.36 -12.09
C TYR A 186 -0.86 27.89 -12.21
N PRO A 187 -1.15 26.88 -13.09
CA PRO A 187 -2.50 26.38 -13.27
C PRO A 187 -3.05 25.84 -11.95
N LYS A 188 -4.06 26.50 -11.40
CA LYS A 188 -4.77 26.06 -10.20
C LYS A 188 -6.05 25.33 -10.64
N ILE A 189 -6.30 24.16 -10.06
CA ILE A 189 -7.53 23.41 -10.30
C ILE A 189 -8.69 24.21 -9.67
N ASP A 190 -9.70 24.52 -10.47
CA ASP A 190 -10.94 25.16 -10.03
C ASP A 190 -11.91 24.09 -9.52
N ARG A 191 -12.20 23.10 -10.34
CA ARG A 191 -13.10 21.99 -9.99
C ARG A 191 -12.81 20.72 -10.77
N TYR A 192 -13.44 19.63 -10.32
CA TYR A 192 -13.43 18.36 -11.02
C TYR A 192 -14.77 18.09 -11.71
N LEU A 193 -14.73 17.51 -12.90
CA LEU A 193 -15.87 17.04 -13.67
C LEU A 193 -16.04 15.53 -13.50
N ASN A 194 -17.27 15.03 -13.73
CA ASN A 194 -17.58 13.60 -13.70
C ASN A 194 -17.15 12.89 -12.40
N THR A 195 -17.28 13.55 -11.26
CA THR A 195 -16.82 13.07 -9.96
C THR A 195 -17.43 11.73 -9.55
N GLN A 196 -18.67 11.43 -9.96
CA GLN A 196 -19.30 10.13 -9.73
C GLN A 196 -18.49 8.98 -10.36
N ARG A 197 -17.90 9.19 -11.55
CA ARG A 197 -17.01 8.20 -12.15
C ARG A 197 -15.76 8.01 -11.31
N LEU A 198 -15.16 9.09 -10.80
CA LEU A 198 -13.97 9.04 -9.95
C LEU A 198 -14.26 8.30 -8.64
N VAL A 199 -15.42 8.53 -8.02
CA VAL A 199 -15.89 7.79 -6.83
C VAL A 199 -15.93 6.30 -7.13
N ARG A 200 -16.60 5.88 -8.20
CA ARG A 200 -16.69 4.46 -8.59
C ARG A 200 -15.33 3.81 -8.87
N LEU A 201 -14.41 4.56 -9.50
CA LEU A 201 -13.07 4.06 -9.76
C LEU A 201 -12.27 3.89 -8.46
N ARG A 202 -12.40 4.84 -7.52
CA ARG A 202 -11.78 4.74 -6.19
C ARG A 202 -12.33 3.55 -5.42
N GLU A 203 -13.63 3.35 -5.37
CA GLU A 203 -14.28 2.21 -4.72
C GLU A 203 -13.80 0.86 -5.28
N ARG A 204 -13.41 0.81 -6.54
CA ARG A 204 -12.87 -0.41 -7.15
C ARG A 204 -11.46 -0.76 -6.70
N ILE A 205 -10.70 0.19 -6.20
CA ILE A 205 -9.28 0.00 -5.85
C ILE A 205 -9.00 0.20 -4.37
N LEU A 206 -9.85 0.88 -3.63
CA LEU A 206 -9.65 1.16 -2.21
C LEU A 206 -10.30 0.08 -1.36
N VAL A 207 -9.51 -0.53 -0.49
CA VAL A 207 -9.96 -1.49 0.50
C VAL A 207 -9.65 -0.93 1.88
N ASP A 208 -10.66 -0.48 2.59
CA ASP A 208 -10.52 0.02 3.95
C ASP A 208 -10.53 -1.16 4.94
N MET A 209 -9.58 -1.14 5.88
CA MET A 209 -9.60 -2.04 7.02
C MET A 209 -10.45 -1.40 8.12
N ASP A 210 -11.53 -2.05 8.51
CA ASP A 210 -12.43 -1.61 9.59
C ASP A 210 -11.77 -1.86 10.96
N PHE A 211 -10.69 -1.11 11.23
CA PHE A 211 -9.93 -1.19 12.46
C PHE A 211 -10.20 0.02 13.35
N GLU A 212 -10.94 -0.20 14.43
CA GLU A 212 -11.07 0.77 15.52
C GLU A 212 -9.95 0.54 16.53
N ARG A 213 -9.06 1.53 16.66
CA ARG A 213 -8.02 1.48 17.69
C ARG A 213 -8.67 1.63 19.06
N PRO A 214 -8.50 0.66 19.99
CA PRO A 214 -8.97 0.86 21.36
C PRO A 214 -8.15 2.00 22.00
N THR A 215 -8.71 3.21 22.01
CA THR A 215 -8.11 4.38 22.67
C THR A 215 -8.58 4.40 24.12
N VAL A 216 -7.68 4.08 25.04
CA VAL A 216 -7.85 4.43 26.45
C VAL A 216 -7.30 5.84 26.63
N SER A 217 -8.16 6.85 26.69
CA SER A 217 -7.75 8.21 27.01
C SER A 217 -7.65 8.35 28.53
N HIS A 218 -6.44 8.43 29.06
CA HIS A 218 -6.22 8.91 30.42
C HIS A 218 -6.20 10.43 30.40
N HIS A 219 -7.24 11.07 30.91
CA HIS A 219 -7.25 12.49 31.20
C HIS A 219 -6.66 12.72 32.60
N GLU A 220 -5.41 13.11 32.71
CA GLU A 220 -4.86 13.68 33.93
C GLU A 220 -5.18 15.18 33.96
N ASN A 221 -6.02 15.59 34.89
CA ASN A 221 -6.24 17.01 35.16
C ASN A 221 -5.05 17.52 35.99
N VAL A 222 -4.09 18.16 35.32
CA VAL A 222 -3.00 18.87 35.99
C VAL A 222 -3.50 20.25 36.39
N PHE A 223 -3.83 20.45 37.66
CA PHE A 223 -4.12 21.76 38.21
C PHE A 223 -2.81 22.50 38.47
N CYS A 224 -2.44 23.44 37.62
CA CYS A 224 -1.38 24.40 37.90
C CYS A 224 -1.90 25.45 38.89
N LEU A 225 -1.51 25.34 40.16
CA LEU A 225 -1.68 26.40 41.14
C LEU A 225 -0.65 27.50 40.84
N PHE A 226 -1.07 28.60 40.23
CA PHE A 226 -0.25 29.80 40.17
C PHE A 226 -0.32 30.50 41.53
N TYR A 227 0.78 30.48 42.26
CA TYR A 227 0.97 31.39 43.38
C TYR A 227 1.38 32.76 42.81
N THR A 228 0.47 33.74 42.93
CA THR A 228 0.82 35.16 42.77
C THR A 228 1.35 35.64 44.11
N SER A 229 2.63 35.97 44.15
CA SER A 229 3.26 36.78 45.21
C SER A 229 3.14 38.25 44.86
#